data_12078b4baa3441fec379d10aa85aa117
#
_entry.id   12078b4baa3441fec379d10aa85aa117
#
_cell.length_a   1.000
_cell.length_b   1.000
_cell.length_c   1.000
_cell.angle_alpha   90.00
_cell.angle_beta   90.00
_cell.angle_gamma   90.00
#
_symmetry.space_group_name_H-M   'P 1'
#
loop_
_entity.id
_entity.type
_entity.pdbx_description
1 polymer ?
#
loop_
_entity_poly.entity_id
_entity_poly.type
_entity_poly.pdbx_seq_one_letter_code
_entity_poly.pdbx_strand_id
1 'polypeptide(L)'
;MASRREFVLLAASAGLGGLVAPAWLPRAVRALQPSPTALRERLVQQLDALADKLERGELDAEAFVREARARLDDTALPAAIEDRLAGAPRGDVVEGLWHEKRGPQQRMLMLFFIAPGHSHPPHAHHDVASVQMVVRGTIDARQYARERRLDPRTLALRPVADRRLGPGDVILTTERIDNVHWFGAVDQPAVVLNYSLNGGLRDLVEPDARRGPGRYFVDPTAAPSDGLIVAPHLSEAEADARFADRPLRAFPFAS
;
A
#
# COMPACT_ATOMS: atom_id res chain seq x y z
N MET A 1 -5.16 17.56 21.15
CA MET A 1 -5.10 17.61 19.67
C MET A 1 -5.20 16.16 19.20
N ALA A 2 -6.31 15.79 18.59
CA ALA A 2 -6.49 14.43 18.09
C ALA A 2 -5.58 14.19 16.89
N SER A 3 -4.92 13.02 16.85
CA SER A 3 -4.11 12.58 15.71
C SER A 3 -4.98 12.59 14.44
N ARG A 4 -4.51 13.21 13.35
CA ARG A 4 -5.25 13.47 12.11
C ARG A 4 -5.55 12.22 11.26
N ARG A 5 -5.27 11.03 11.76
CA ARG A 5 -5.49 9.77 11.05
C ARG A 5 -6.39 8.83 11.85
N GLU A 6 -7.65 9.21 12.00
CA GLU A 6 -8.65 8.24 12.40
C GLU A 6 -8.85 7.23 11.26
N PHE A 7 -8.63 5.96 11.54
CA PHE A 7 -9.07 4.85 10.69
C PHE A 7 -10.59 4.87 10.64
N VAL A 8 -11.15 5.53 9.63
CA VAL A 8 -12.60 5.46 9.39
C VAL A 8 -12.88 4.17 8.64
N LEU A 9 -13.19 3.11 9.38
CA LEU A 9 -13.88 1.93 8.86
C LEU A 9 -15.34 2.35 8.59
N LEU A 10 -15.61 2.91 7.42
CA LEU A 10 -16.98 3.12 6.96
C LEU A 10 -17.52 1.79 6.43
N ALA A 11 -18.44 1.21 7.19
CA ALA A 11 -19.29 0.14 6.69
C ALA A 11 -20.04 0.66 5.46
N ALA A 12 -19.81 0.04 4.30
CA ALA A 12 -20.45 0.41 3.06
C ALA A 12 -21.95 0.14 3.12
N SER A 13 -22.77 1.16 3.29
CA SER A 13 -24.16 1.12 2.91
C SER A 13 -24.24 1.14 1.38
N ALA A 14 -24.90 0.13 0.81
CA ALA A 14 -25.11 -0.02 -0.61
C ALA A 14 -25.86 1.19 -1.21
N GLY A 15 -25.13 2.06 -1.91
CA GLY A 15 -25.69 3.09 -2.77
C GLY A 15 -25.53 2.69 -4.22
N LEU A 16 -26.65 2.49 -4.92
CA LEU A 16 -26.73 2.24 -6.35
C LEU A 16 -26.27 3.48 -7.13
N GLY A 17 -24.98 3.55 -7.45
CA GLY A 17 -24.42 4.52 -8.38
C GLY A 17 -24.17 3.87 -9.73
N GLY A 18 -25.03 4.16 -10.71
CA GLY A 18 -24.95 3.58 -12.06
C GLY A 18 -23.69 4.03 -12.83
N LEU A 19 -23.02 3.10 -13.48
CA LEU A 19 -22.02 3.33 -14.52
C LEU A 19 -22.62 4.17 -15.63
N VAL A 20 -22.11 5.37 -15.86
CA VAL A 20 -22.40 6.13 -17.09
C VAL A 20 -21.56 5.53 -18.20
N ALA A 21 -22.04 4.42 -18.77
CA ALA A 21 -21.48 3.92 -20.02
C ALA A 21 -21.67 5.00 -21.11
N PRO A 22 -20.69 5.18 -22.04
CA PRO A 22 -20.82 6.15 -23.12
C PRO A 22 -22.17 6.00 -23.83
N ALA A 23 -22.84 7.11 -24.08
CA ALA A 23 -24.23 7.12 -24.60
C ALA A 23 -24.43 6.38 -25.94
N TRP A 24 -23.35 6.08 -26.66
CA TRP A 24 -23.35 5.40 -27.95
C TRP A 24 -23.31 3.87 -27.88
N LEU A 25 -23.05 3.26 -26.70
CA LEU A 25 -23.08 1.80 -26.58
C LEU A 25 -24.54 1.27 -26.62
N PRO A 26 -24.82 0.25 -27.46
CA PRO A 26 -26.13 -0.39 -27.50
C PRO A 26 -26.57 -0.87 -26.11
N ARG A 27 -27.83 -0.69 -25.77
CA ARG A 27 -28.41 -1.09 -24.47
C ARG A 27 -28.12 -2.55 -24.10
N ALA A 28 -28.08 -3.45 -25.09
CA ALA A 28 -27.80 -4.88 -24.90
C ALA A 28 -26.34 -5.14 -24.44
N VAL A 29 -25.37 -4.34 -24.89
CA VAL A 29 -23.97 -4.48 -24.47
C VAL A 29 -23.76 -3.96 -23.05
N ARG A 30 -24.52 -2.92 -22.64
CA ARG A 30 -24.50 -2.41 -21.26
C ARG A 30 -25.01 -3.41 -20.23
N ALA A 31 -26.00 -4.24 -20.62
CA ALA A 31 -26.58 -5.25 -19.72
C ALA A 31 -25.66 -6.46 -19.46
N LEU A 32 -24.61 -6.63 -20.28
CA LEU A 32 -23.66 -7.74 -20.17
C LEU A 32 -22.39 -7.37 -19.36
N GLN A 33 -22.19 -6.08 -19.07
CA GLN A 33 -21.04 -5.69 -18.25
C GLN A 33 -21.35 -5.92 -16.77
N PRO A 34 -20.45 -6.57 -16.01
CA PRO A 34 -20.62 -6.73 -14.58
C PRO A 34 -20.67 -5.35 -13.90
N SER A 35 -21.47 -5.23 -12.84
CA SER A 35 -21.50 -4.01 -12.04
C SER A 35 -20.14 -3.75 -11.38
N PRO A 36 -19.80 -2.50 -11.01
CA PRO A 36 -18.57 -2.20 -10.25
C PRO A 36 -18.46 -3.03 -8.98
N THR A 37 -19.57 -3.27 -8.28
CA THR A 37 -19.61 -4.14 -7.11
C THR A 37 -19.20 -5.58 -7.46
N ALA A 38 -19.75 -6.16 -8.52
CA ALA A 38 -19.40 -7.52 -8.96
C ALA A 38 -17.94 -7.63 -9.42
N LEU A 39 -17.38 -6.58 -10.03
CA LEU A 39 -15.96 -6.52 -10.38
C LEU A 39 -15.07 -6.48 -9.13
N ARG A 40 -15.45 -5.67 -8.15
CA ARG A 40 -14.73 -5.58 -6.86
C ARG A 40 -14.79 -6.90 -6.09
N GLU A 41 -15.96 -7.53 -6.02
CA GLU A 41 -16.12 -8.85 -5.38
C GLU A 41 -15.24 -9.90 -6.05
N ARG A 42 -15.17 -9.92 -7.38
CA ARG A 42 -14.29 -10.82 -8.13
C ARG A 42 -12.82 -10.57 -7.81
N LEU A 43 -12.38 -9.30 -7.78
CA LEU A 43 -11.02 -8.95 -7.41
C LEU A 43 -10.68 -9.44 -5.99
N VAL A 44 -11.55 -9.18 -5.03
CA VAL A 44 -11.39 -9.64 -3.65
C VAL A 44 -11.28 -11.17 -3.60
N GLN A 45 -12.17 -11.90 -4.29
CA GLN A 45 -12.11 -13.37 -4.33
C GLN A 45 -10.80 -13.90 -4.92
N GLN A 46 -10.27 -13.26 -5.98
CA GLN A 46 -8.99 -13.65 -6.58
C GLN A 46 -7.81 -13.41 -5.62
N LEU A 47 -7.78 -12.26 -4.96
CA LEU A 47 -6.74 -11.91 -3.99
C LEU A 47 -6.81 -12.80 -2.74
N ASP A 48 -8.02 -13.10 -2.28
CA ASP A 48 -8.25 -13.99 -1.14
C ASP A 48 -7.81 -15.43 -1.43
N ALA A 49 -8.08 -15.92 -2.66
CA ALA A 49 -7.58 -17.23 -3.09
C ALA A 49 -6.04 -17.32 -3.12
N LEU A 50 -5.34 -16.21 -3.43
CA LEU A 50 -3.88 -16.15 -3.33
C LEU A 50 -3.42 -16.17 -1.87
N ALA A 51 -4.12 -15.46 -0.99
CA ALA A 51 -3.84 -15.46 0.43
C ALA A 51 -4.00 -16.86 1.05
N ASP A 52 -5.01 -17.61 0.62
CA ASP A 52 -5.19 -19.00 1.03
C ASP A 52 -4.03 -19.92 0.59
N LYS A 53 -3.48 -19.71 -0.62
CA LYS A 53 -2.29 -20.42 -1.09
C LYS A 53 -1.05 -20.12 -0.24
N LEU A 54 -0.85 -18.85 0.10
CA LEU A 54 0.24 -18.44 0.98
C LEU A 54 0.09 -19.08 2.36
N GLU A 55 -1.11 -19.08 2.94
CA GLU A 55 -1.40 -19.69 4.24
C GLU A 55 -1.10 -21.21 4.24
N ARG A 56 -1.44 -21.91 3.15
CA ARG A 56 -1.12 -23.34 3.00
C ARG A 56 0.36 -23.61 2.68
N GLY A 57 1.16 -22.57 2.42
CA GLY A 57 2.57 -22.71 2.03
C GLY A 57 2.78 -23.15 0.58
N GLU A 58 1.77 -23.00 -0.27
CA GLU A 58 1.87 -23.22 -1.72
C GLU A 58 2.58 -22.06 -2.44
N LEU A 59 2.60 -20.89 -1.82
CA LEU A 59 3.34 -19.70 -2.23
C LEU A 59 4.20 -19.21 -1.07
N ASP A 60 5.35 -18.64 -1.37
CA ASP A 60 6.08 -17.74 -0.45
C ASP A 60 5.56 -16.30 -0.57
N ALA A 61 6.01 -15.40 0.32
CA ALA A 61 5.56 -14.02 0.32
C ALA A 61 5.95 -13.27 -0.97
N GLU A 62 7.08 -13.60 -1.58
CA GLU A 62 7.54 -12.99 -2.82
C GLU A 62 6.70 -13.42 -4.02
N ALA A 63 6.40 -14.71 -4.13
CA ALA A 63 5.51 -15.24 -5.16
C ALA A 63 4.10 -14.66 -4.99
N PHE A 64 3.61 -14.57 -3.74
CA PHE A 64 2.32 -13.97 -3.44
C PHE A 64 2.22 -12.51 -3.95
N VAL A 65 3.18 -11.63 -3.65
CA VAL A 65 3.09 -10.23 -4.10
C VAL A 65 3.19 -10.09 -5.62
N ARG A 66 3.96 -10.97 -6.30
CA ARG A 66 4.01 -11.01 -7.78
C ARG A 66 2.67 -11.45 -8.39
N GLU A 67 2.05 -12.50 -7.84
CA GLU A 67 0.76 -13.00 -8.29
C GLU A 67 -0.37 -11.98 -8.02
N ALA A 68 -0.35 -11.34 -6.84
CA ALA A 68 -1.32 -10.30 -6.49
C ALA A 68 -1.20 -9.09 -7.44
N ARG A 69 0.03 -8.67 -7.80
CA ARG A 69 0.24 -7.66 -8.83
C ARG A 69 -0.46 -8.02 -10.13
N ALA A 70 -0.28 -9.26 -10.62
CA ALA A 70 -0.90 -9.70 -11.86
C ALA A 70 -2.44 -9.64 -11.84
N ARG A 71 -3.07 -9.74 -10.65
CA ARG A 71 -4.52 -9.56 -10.49
C ARG A 71 -4.92 -8.08 -10.48
N LEU A 72 -4.07 -7.21 -9.97
CA LEU A 72 -4.29 -5.76 -9.98
C LEU A 72 -4.08 -5.15 -11.37
N ASP A 73 -3.27 -5.76 -12.23
CA ASP A 73 -3.09 -5.35 -13.63
C ASP A 73 -4.34 -5.59 -14.53
N ASP A 74 -5.44 -6.12 -13.96
CA ASP A 74 -6.70 -6.31 -14.70
C ASP A 74 -7.26 -4.96 -15.15
N THR A 75 -7.59 -4.86 -16.44
CA THR A 75 -8.19 -3.67 -17.06
C THR A 75 -9.54 -3.26 -16.46
N ALA A 76 -10.22 -4.17 -15.75
CA ALA A 76 -11.46 -3.89 -15.05
C ALA A 76 -11.28 -3.22 -13.68
N LEU A 77 -10.05 -3.13 -13.16
CA LEU A 77 -9.77 -2.54 -11.86
C LEU A 77 -10.30 -1.10 -11.70
N PRO A 78 -10.06 -0.15 -12.65
CA PRO A 78 -10.59 1.20 -12.49
C PRO A 78 -12.11 1.22 -12.33
N ALA A 79 -12.84 0.40 -13.08
CA ALA A 79 -14.29 0.30 -12.97
C ALA A 79 -14.75 -0.32 -11.64
N ALA A 80 -13.96 -1.23 -11.07
CA ALA A 80 -14.26 -1.89 -9.79
C ALA A 80 -14.22 -0.93 -8.58
N ILE A 81 -13.51 0.20 -8.70
CA ILE A 81 -13.31 1.18 -7.63
C ILE A 81 -13.74 2.60 -8.01
N GLU A 82 -14.39 2.78 -9.18
CA GLU A 82 -14.73 4.10 -9.73
C GLU A 82 -15.62 4.93 -8.78
N ASP A 83 -16.58 4.29 -8.12
CA ASP A 83 -17.47 4.91 -7.14
C ASP A 83 -16.69 5.54 -5.98
N ARG A 84 -15.57 4.92 -5.60
CA ARG A 84 -14.67 5.39 -4.54
C ARG A 84 -13.74 6.49 -5.04
N LEU A 85 -13.24 6.35 -6.28
CA LEU A 85 -12.39 7.36 -6.89
C LEU A 85 -13.14 8.67 -7.19
N ALA A 86 -14.43 8.60 -7.49
CA ALA A 86 -15.27 9.79 -7.74
C ALA A 86 -15.47 10.64 -6.48
N GLY A 87 -15.54 10.00 -5.31
CA GLY A 87 -15.70 10.64 -3.99
C GLY A 87 -14.40 11.01 -3.29
N ALA A 88 -13.27 11.10 -4.01
CA ALA A 88 -11.95 11.30 -3.41
C ALA A 88 -11.93 12.43 -2.37
N PRO A 89 -11.56 12.15 -1.12
CA PRO A 89 -11.48 13.16 -0.07
C PRO A 89 -10.39 14.19 -0.37
N ARG A 90 -10.52 15.37 0.24
CA ARG A 90 -9.49 16.40 0.21
C ARG A 90 -8.55 16.18 1.39
N GLY A 91 -7.38 15.62 1.14
CA GLY A 91 -6.38 15.36 2.17
C GLY A 91 -5.95 13.89 2.25
N ASP A 92 -5.14 13.57 3.23
CA ASP A 92 -4.62 12.22 3.41
C ASP A 92 -5.65 11.38 4.17
N VAL A 93 -6.24 10.42 3.47
CA VAL A 93 -7.26 9.51 4.01
C VAL A 93 -6.96 8.08 3.58
N VAL A 94 -7.20 7.15 4.47
CA VAL A 94 -7.19 5.72 4.17
C VAL A 94 -8.63 5.22 4.20
N GLU A 95 -9.10 4.67 3.08
CA GLU A 95 -10.42 4.08 2.97
C GLU A 95 -10.31 2.56 2.81
N GLY A 96 -10.95 1.80 3.69
CA GLY A 96 -11.08 0.35 3.55
C GLY A 96 -12.12 -0.02 2.51
N LEU A 97 -11.72 -0.81 1.51
CA LEU A 97 -12.63 -1.41 0.54
C LEU A 97 -13.10 -2.80 0.99
N TRP A 98 -12.25 -3.52 1.66
CA TRP A 98 -12.53 -4.84 2.20
C TRP A 98 -11.53 -5.18 3.31
N HIS A 99 -11.99 -5.89 4.33
CA HIS A 99 -11.18 -6.40 5.42
C HIS A 99 -11.74 -7.73 5.90
N GLU A 100 -10.86 -8.71 6.08
CA GLU A 100 -11.17 -9.99 6.68
C GLU A 100 -10.08 -10.41 7.67
N LYS A 101 -10.48 -11.03 8.77
CA LYS A 101 -9.56 -11.61 9.75
C LYS A 101 -9.76 -13.12 9.78
N ARG A 102 -8.68 -13.88 9.52
CA ARG A 102 -8.64 -15.33 9.61
C ARG A 102 -7.50 -15.74 10.55
N GLY A 103 -7.86 -16.19 11.76
CA GLY A 103 -6.86 -16.51 12.78
C GLY A 103 -5.94 -15.32 13.08
N PRO A 104 -4.61 -15.48 12.95
CA PRO A 104 -3.65 -14.39 13.13
C PRO A 104 -3.58 -13.44 11.93
N GLN A 105 -4.05 -13.85 10.75
CA GLN A 105 -3.92 -13.12 9.51
C GLN A 105 -5.04 -12.10 9.34
N GLN A 106 -4.67 -10.87 8.96
CA GLN A 106 -5.58 -9.84 8.50
C GLN A 106 -5.33 -9.60 7.01
N ARG A 107 -6.39 -9.64 6.22
CA ARG A 107 -6.41 -9.43 4.78
C ARG A 107 -7.14 -8.14 4.49
N MET A 108 -6.50 -7.19 3.79
CA MET A 108 -7.03 -5.86 3.61
C MET A 108 -6.85 -5.37 2.18
N LEU A 109 -7.93 -4.78 1.64
CA LEU A 109 -7.89 -4.00 0.40
C LEU A 109 -8.29 -2.56 0.75
N MET A 110 -7.43 -1.59 0.46
CA MET A 110 -7.57 -0.21 0.91
C MET A 110 -7.18 0.77 -0.20
N LEU A 111 -7.72 1.98 -0.12
CA LEU A 111 -7.26 3.13 -0.91
C LEU A 111 -6.57 4.13 0.03
N PHE A 112 -5.37 4.55 -0.36
CA PHE A 112 -4.69 5.69 0.21
C PHE A 112 -4.93 6.90 -0.67
N PHE A 113 -5.58 7.93 -0.16
CA PHE A 113 -5.72 9.23 -0.79
C PHE A 113 -4.63 10.13 -0.23
N ILE A 114 -3.81 10.71 -1.11
CA ILE A 114 -2.65 11.51 -0.72
C ILE A 114 -2.77 12.88 -1.36
N ALA A 115 -2.78 13.93 -0.53
CA ALA A 115 -2.84 15.31 -0.99
C ALA A 115 -1.53 15.73 -1.69
N PRO A 116 -1.57 16.72 -2.60
CA PRO A 116 -0.36 17.23 -3.25
C PRO A 116 0.67 17.71 -2.23
N GLY A 117 1.92 17.35 -2.42
CA GLY A 117 3.02 17.71 -1.53
C GLY A 117 3.04 17.01 -0.18
N HIS A 118 2.11 16.09 0.08
CA HIS A 118 2.09 15.24 1.26
C HIS A 118 2.75 13.91 0.98
N SER A 119 3.25 13.27 2.02
CA SER A 119 3.83 11.94 1.91
C SER A 119 3.32 11.01 3.01
N HIS A 120 3.24 9.73 2.65
CA HIS A 120 3.10 8.65 3.62
C HIS A 120 4.49 8.37 4.19
N PRO A 121 4.73 8.66 5.49
CA PRO A 121 6.08 8.67 6.05
C PRO A 121 6.86 7.37 5.85
N PRO A 122 8.20 7.42 5.84
CA PRO A 122 9.03 6.22 5.65
C PRO A 122 8.79 5.21 6.78
N HIS A 123 8.43 4.00 6.39
CA HIS A 123 8.11 2.93 7.31
C HIS A 123 8.51 1.58 6.77
N ALA A 124 8.72 0.66 7.69
CA ALA A 124 8.95 -0.75 7.44
C ALA A 124 7.78 -1.58 7.98
N HIS A 125 7.74 -2.81 7.56
CA HIS A 125 6.75 -3.77 8.02
C HIS A 125 7.40 -4.96 8.71
N HIS A 126 6.64 -5.56 9.64
CA HIS A 126 6.92 -6.84 10.25
C HIS A 126 5.70 -7.74 10.05
N ASP A 127 5.93 -8.97 9.58
CA ASP A 127 4.89 -9.96 9.30
C ASP A 127 3.81 -9.41 8.34
N VAL A 128 4.26 -8.73 7.25
CA VAL A 128 3.39 -8.12 6.24
C VAL A 128 3.92 -8.40 4.84
N ALA A 129 3.01 -8.77 3.95
CA ALA A 129 3.23 -8.79 2.51
C ALA A 129 2.21 -7.88 1.83
N SER A 130 2.65 -6.93 1.00
CA SER A 130 1.74 -5.97 0.36
C SER A 130 2.11 -5.64 -1.08
N VAL A 131 1.06 -5.31 -1.84
CA VAL A 131 1.13 -4.77 -3.20
C VAL A 131 0.40 -3.43 -3.20
N GLN A 132 1.09 -2.39 -3.63
CA GLN A 132 0.56 -1.04 -3.71
C GLN A 132 0.62 -0.60 -5.17
N MET A 133 -0.53 -0.26 -5.76
CA MET A 133 -0.64 0.19 -7.14
C MET A 133 -1.15 1.62 -7.19
N VAL A 134 -0.48 2.48 -7.94
CA VAL A 134 -1.00 3.82 -8.25
C VAL A 134 -2.20 3.64 -9.18
N VAL A 135 -3.37 4.12 -8.78
CA VAL A 135 -4.59 4.06 -9.59
C VAL A 135 -4.99 5.42 -10.15
N ARG A 136 -4.51 6.50 -9.53
CA ARG A 136 -4.72 7.87 -10.02
C ARG A 136 -3.61 8.80 -9.54
N GLY A 137 -3.27 9.80 -10.37
CA GLY A 137 -2.23 10.79 -10.05
C GLY A 137 -0.82 10.23 -10.22
N THR A 138 0.13 10.92 -9.63
CA THR A 138 1.56 10.57 -9.69
C THR A 138 2.16 10.67 -8.29
N ILE A 139 2.95 9.67 -7.92
CA ILE A 139 3.70 9.66 -6.67
C ILE A 139 5.20 9.62 -6.93
N ASP A 140 5.98 10.27 -6.08
CA ASP A 140 7.38 9.93 -5.88
C ASP A 140 7.46 8.81 -4.84
N ALA A 141 8.29 7.80 -5.09
CA ALA A 141 8.44 6.64 -4.22
C ALA A 141 9.90 6.26 -4.02
N ARG A 142 10.27 6.00 -2.78
CA ARG A 142 11.59 5.48 -2.38
C ARG A 142 11.44 4.15 -1.70
N GLN A 143 12.35 3.24 -2.03
CA GLN A 143 12.42 1.91 -1.43
C GLN A 143 13.83 1.64 -0.95
N TYR A 144 13.92 0.94 0.18
CA TYR A 144 15.17 0.56 0.82
C TYR A 144 15.09 -0.90 1.25
N ALA A 145 16.15 -1.64 0.97
CA ALA A 145 16.33 -2.97 1.52
C ALA A 145 16.78 -2.86 2.99
N ARG A 146 16.17 -3.63 3.86
CA ARG A 146 16.63 -3.80 5.23
C ARG A 146 17.78 -4.82 5.23
N GLU A 147 19.00 -4.35 5.38
CA GLU A 147 20.19 -5.21 5.38
C GLU A 147 20.34 -5.95 6.71
N ARG A 148 20.28 -5.22 7.81
CA ARG A 148 20.35 -5.78 9.16
C ARG A 148 19.81 -4.83 10.21
N ARG A 149 19.49 -5.39 11.36
CA ARG A 149 19.24 -4.62 12.58
C ARG A 149 20.57 -4.36 13.28
N LEU A 150 20.84 -3.11 13.61
CA LEU A 150 22.05 -2.72 14.36
C LEU A 150 21.83 -2.83 15.86
N ASP A 151 20.64 -2.42 16.32
CA ASP A 151 20.16 -2.51 17.69
C ASP A 151 18.61 -2.55 17.69
N PRO A 152 17.92 -2.69 18.84
CA PRO A 152 16.45 -2.76 18.89
C PRO A 152 15.71 -1.58 18.25
N ARG A 153 16.37 -0.44 18.05
CA ARG A 153 15.76 0.79 17.54
C ARG A 153 16.44 1.36 16.29
N THR A 154 17.36 0.62 15.65
CA THR A 154 18.14 1.13 14.53
C THR A 154 18.32 0.05 13.46
N LEU A 155 18.06 0.42 12.22
CA LEU A 155 18.28 -0.42 11.05
C LEU A 155 19.46 0.09 10.21
N ALA A 156 20.17 -0.82 9.56
CA ALA A 156 20.99 -0.51 8.40
C ALA A 156 20.18 -0.75 7.15
N LEU A 157 20.02 0.29 6.34
CA LEU A 157 19.24 0.28 5.10
C LEU A 157 20.15 0.51 3.90
N ARG A 158 19.91 -0.24 2.83
CA ARG A 158 20.50 0.04 1.53
C ARG A 158 19.47 0.70 0.62
N PRO A 159 19.76 1.86 0.01
CA PRO A 159 18.90 2.47 -0.99
C PRO A 159 18.71 1.51 -2.18
N VAL A 160 17.48 1.34 -2.63
CA VAL A 160 17.13 0.44 -3.75
C VAL A 160 16.56 1.22 -4.92
N ALA A 161 15.60 2.09 -4.66
CA ALA A 161 14.93 2.83 -5.71
C ALA A 161 14.47 4.22 -5.25
N ASP A 162 14.58 5.19 -6.17
CA ASP A 162 13.97 6.51 -6.10
C ASP A 162 13.29 6.76 -7.45
N ARG A 163 11.96 6.59 -7.49
CA ARG A 163 11.20 6.55 -8.73
C ARG A 163 9.99 7.47 -8.68
N ARG A 164 9.60 7.95 -9.85
CA ARG A 164 8.29 8.55 -10.07
C ARG A 164 7.38 7.48 -10.68
N LEU A 165 6.21 7.29 -10.06
CA LEU A 165 5.26 6.24 -10.41
C LEU A 165 3.92 6.88 -10.80
N GLY A 166 3.34 6.38 -11.89
CA GLY A 166 2.02 6.75 -12.41
C GLY A 166 1.02 5.60 -12.35
N PRO A 167 -0.20 5.79 -12.89
CA PRO A 167 -1.23 4.76 -12.89
C PRO A 167 -0.75 3.43 -13.52
N GLY A 168 -0.98 2.32 -12.82
CA GLY A 168 -0.52 0.99 -13.17
C GLY A 168 0.84 0.60 -12.59
N ASP A 169 1.67 1.58 -12.18
CA ASP A 169 2.92 1.27 -11.50
C ASP A 169 2.70 0.74 -10.09
N VAL A 170 3.62 -0.12 -9.65
CA VAL A 170 3.47 -0.82 -8.36
C VAL A 170 4.70 -0.71 -7.46
N ILE A 171 4.45 -0.79 -6.17
CA ILE A 171 5.41 -1.02 -5.09
C ILE A 171 5.09 -2.41 -4.50
N LEU A 172 6.07 -3.29 -4.44
CA LEU A 172 5.96 -4.58 -3.79
C LEU A 172 6.75 -4.54 -2.49
N THR A 173 6.18 -5.08 -1.42
CA THR A 173 6.81 -5.08 -0.10
C THR A 173 6.58 -6.41 0.60
N THR A 174 7.67 -7.01 1.08
CA THR A 174 7.64 -8.14 2.01
C THR A 174 8.69 -7.91 3.10
N GLU A 175 8.86 -8.84 4.03
CA GLU A 175 9.98 -8.77 4.98
C GLU A 175 11.36 -8.79 4.29
N ARG A 176 11.46 -9.37 3.08
CA ARG A 176 12.70 -9.57 2.33
C ARG A 176 12.89 -8.59 1.18
N ILE A 177 11.77 -8.20 0.53
CA ILE A 177 11.81 -7.32 -0.63
C ILE A 177 11.44 -5.91 -0.18
N ASP A 178 12.37 -4.97 -0.34
CA ASP A 178 12.15 -3.52 -0.25
C ASP A 178 11.27 -3.12 0.94
N ASN A 179 11.59 -3.73 2.09
CA ASN A 179 10.78 -3.68 3.31
C ASN A 179 10.46 -2.25 3.76
N VAL A 180 11.41 -1.31 3.58
CA VAL A 180 11.20 0.09 3.90
C VAL A 180 10.78 0.84 2.65
N HIS A 181 9.64 1.52 2.73
CA HIS A 181 9.16 2.36 1.63
C HIS A 181 8.62 3.69 2.12
N TRP A 182 8.69 4.66 1.24
CA TRP A 182 8.26 6.03 1.44
C TRP A 182 7.70 6.55 0.13
N PHE A 183 6.50 7.10 0.12
CA PHE A 183 5.90 7.65 -1.08
C PHE A 183 5.04 8.87 -0.77
N GLY A 184 4.93 9.77 -1.74
CA GLY A 184 4.14 10.99 -1.60
C GLY A 184 3.59 11.48 -2.93
N ALA A 185 2.45 12.16 -2.91
CA ALA A 185 1.87 12.76 -4.09
C ALA A 185 2.71 13.96 -4.56
N VAL A 186 2.84 14.10 -5.89
CA VAL A 186 3.67 15.15 -6.49
C VAL A 186 2.85 16.46 -6.59
N ASP A 187 2.27 16.73 -7.75
CA ASP A 187 1.62 18.02 -8.04
C ASP A 187 0.09 17.97 -7.94
N GLN A 188 -0.47 16.77 -7.93
CA GLN A 188 -1.91 16.52 -7.90
C GLN A 188 -2.24 15.45 -6.86
N PRO A 189 -3.49 15.38 -6.38
CA PRO A 189 -3.91 14.29 -5.51
C PRO A 189 -3.65 12.93 -6.17
N ALA A 190 -3.04 12.03 -5.42
CA ALA A 190 -2.78 10.67 -5.85
C ALA A 190 -3.64 9.67 -5.07
N VAL A 191 -3.97 8.55 -5.72
CA VAL A 191 -4.66 7.43 -5.10
C VAL A 191 -3.86 6.16 -5.33
N VAL A 192 -3.58 5.46 -4.24
CA VAL A 192 -2.84 4.20 -4.26
C VAL A 192 -3.76 3.11 -3.70
N LEU A 193 -4.01 2.08 -4.50
CA LEU A 193 -4.69 0.86 -4.06
C LEU A 193 -3.67 -0.02 -3.37
N ASN A 194 -3.96 -0.45 -2.16
CA ASN A 194 -3.11 -1.34 -1.38
C ASN A 194 -3.86 -2.63 -1.05
N TYR A 195 -3.29 -3.76 -1.44
CA TYR A 195 -3.67 -5.07 -0.91
C TYR A 195 -2.58 -5.58 0.01
N SER A 196 -2.94 -5.94 1.24
CA SER A 196 -1.97 -6.41 2.22
C SER A 196 -2.47 -7.59 3.03
N LEU A 197 -1.52 -8.47 3.34
CA LEU A 197 -1.64 -9.52 4.35
C LEU A 197 -0.79 -9.14 5.54
N ASN A 198 -1.40 -9.11 6.72
CA ASN A 198 -0.72 -8.79 7.98
C ASN A 198 -0.89 -9.97 8.94
N GLY A 199 0.21 -10.54 9.36
CA GLY A 199 0.24 -11.66 10.30
C GLY A 199 0.24 -13.04 9.65
N GLY A 200 0.88 -13.98 10.30
CA GLY A 200 0.88 -15.40 9.93
C GLY A 200 1.76 -15.76 8.73
N LEU A 201 2.69 -14.89 8.31
CA LEU A 201 3.68 -15.24 7.30
C LEU A 201 4.70 -16.22 7.88
N ARG A 202 5.16 -17.17 7.06
CA ARG A 202 6.10 -18.23 7.50
C ARG A 202 7.55 -17.89 7.31
N ASP A 203 7.85 -17.01 6.36
CA ASP A 203 9.20 -16.66 5.89
C ASP A 203 9.68 -15.33 6.48
N LEU A 204 9.43 -15.11 7.76
CA LEU A 204 9.88 -13.93 8.49
C LEU A 204 11.42 -13.90 8.58
N VAL A 205 11.98 -12.71 8.36
CA VAL A 205 13.43 -12.47 8.53
C VAL A 205 13.81 -12.41 10.01
N GLU A 206 12.93 -11.85 10.82
CA GLU A 206 13.09 -11.75 12.26
C GLU A 206 11.82 -12.27 12.95
N PRO A 207 11.76 -13.55 13.26
CA PRO A 207 10.60 -14.13 13.96
C PRO A 207 10.60 -13.71 15.43
N ASP A 208 10.38 -12.42 15.70
CA ASP A 208 10.18 -11.92 17.04
C ASP A 208 8.69 -12.04 17.41
N ALA A 209 8.35 -13.09 18.11
CA ALA A 209 6.99 -13.36 18.59
C ALA A 209 6.37 -12.24 19.46
N ARG A 210 7.17 -11.29 19.93
CA ARG A 210 6.71 -10.14 20.72
C ARG A 210 6.22 -8.98 19.86
N ARG A 211 6.59 -8.96 18.56
CA ARG A 211 6.12 -7.97 17.60
C ARG A 211 5.00 -8.59 16.80
N GLY A 212 3.78 -8.30 17.12
CA GLY A 212 2.66 -8.64 16.23
C GLY A 212 2.84 -8.01 14.85
N PRO A 213 2.03 -8.43 13.86
CA PRO A 213 2.07 -7.84 12.51
C PRO A 213 1.83 -6.34 12.59
N GLY A 214 2.55 -5.57 11.77
CA GLY A 214 2.38 -4.13 11.76
C GLY A 214 3.47 -3.36 11.05
N ARG A 215 3.35 -2.05 11.14
CA ARG A 215 4.35 -1.11 10.62
C ARG A 215 5.11 -0.43 11.76
N TYR A 216 6.33 -0.02 11.46
CA TYR A 216 7.13 0.85 12.31
C TYR A 216 7.87 1.89 11.44
N PHE A 217 7.97 3.11 11.96
CA PHE A 217 8.54 4.23 11.22
C PHE A 217 10.06 4.29 11.43
N VAL A 218 10.76 4.78 10.39
CA VAL A 218 12.21 4.93 10.40
C VAL A 218 12.61 6.25 9.77
N ASP A 219 13.81 6.71 10.06
CA ASP A 219 14.39 7.90 9.45
C ASP A 219 15.53 7.51 8.48
N PRO A 220 15.29 7.47 7.17
CA PRO A 220 16.30 7.13 6.18
C PRO A 220 17.05 8.35 5.62
N THR A 221 17.04 9.50 6.30
CA THR A 221 17.60 10.76 5.76
C THR A 221 19.08 10.99 6.09
N ALA A 222 19.69 10.13 6.90
CA ALA A 222 21.12 10.22 7.17
C ALA A 222 21.96 9.96 5.90
N ALA A 223 23.12 10.61 5.79
CA ALA A 223 24.07 10.31 4.73
C ALA A 223 24.54 8.85 4.85
N PRO A 224 24.66 8.11 3.73
CA PRO A 224 25.15 6.75 3.76
C PRO A 224 26.63 6.72 4.12
N SER A 225 27.02 5.65 4.82
CA SER A 225 28.42 5.25 4.98
C SER A 225 28.55 3.83 4.45
N ASP A 226 29.51 3.61 3.58
CA ASP A 226 29.70 2.32 2.89
C ASP A 226 28.44 1.79 2.19
N GLY A 227 27.66 2.72 1.58
CA GLY A 227 26.41 2.39 0.88
C GLY A 227 25.22 2.06 1.79
N LEU A 228 25.37 2.19 3.11
CA LEU A 228 24.32 1.92 4.08
C LEU A 228 23.91 3.19 4.84
N ILE A 229 22.61 3.32 5.06
CA ILE A 229 22.02 4.37 5.88
C ILE A 229 21.73 3.80 7.27
N VAL A 230 22.20 4.47 8.30
CA VAL A 230 21.80 4.18 9.69
C VAL A 230 20.47 4.88 9.96
N ALA A 231 19.40 4.10 10.04
CA ALA A 231 18.02 4.60 10.16
C ALA A 231 17.42 4.28 11.54
N PRO A 232 17.30 5.28 12.43
CA PRO A 232 16.66 5.10 13.71
C PRO A 232 15.15 4.92 13.56
N HIS A 233 14.53 4.18 14.49
CA HIS A 233 13.10 4.09 14.61
C HIS A 233 12.53 5.41 15.14
N LEU A 234 11.37 5.78 14.63
CA LEU A 234 10.58 6.92 15.05
C LEU A 234 9.25 6.44 15.63
N SER A 235 8.67 7.21 16.53
CA SER A 235 7.25 7.11 16.82
C SER A 235 6.42 7.61 15.60
N GLU A 236 5.16 7.23 15.52
CA GLU A 236 4.26 7.73 14.45
C GLU A 236 4.18 9.26 14.47
N ALA A 237 4.06 9.86 15.66
CA ALA A 237 4.00 11.31 15.80
C ALA A 237 5.28 12.03 15.33
N GLU A 238 6.46 11.46 15.59
CA GLU A 238 7.74 11.99 15.09
C GLU A 238 7.83 11.87 13.57
N ALA A 239 7.42 10.73 13.01
CA ALA A 239 7.43 10.49 11.58
C ALA A 239 6.46 11.43 10.85
N ASP A 240 5.23 11.60 11.36
CA ASP A 240 4.26 12.54 10.79
C ASP A 240 4.77 13.99 10.86
N ALA A 241 5.26 14.44 12.01
CA ALA A 241 5.78 15.79 12.17
C ALA A 241 6.97 16.10 11.24
N ARG A 242 7.77 15.09 10.91
CA ARG A 242 8.96 15.26 10.09
C ARG A 242 8.68 15.13 8.59
N PHE A 243 7.78 14.24 8.19
CA PHE A 243 7.66 13.81 6.80
C PHE A 243 6.28 14.02 6.17
N ALA A 244 5.17 13.96 6.92
CA ALA A 244 3.84 13.87 6.33
C ALA A 244 3.45 15.09 5.48
N ASP A 245 3.69 16.31 5.98
CA ASP A 245 3.32 17.57 5.32
C ASP A 245 4.46 18.13 4.44
N ARG A 246 5.29 17.24 3.88
CA ARG A 246 6.44 17.62 3.05
C ARG A 246 6.55 16.73 1.82
N PRO A 247 6.84 17.29 0.65
CA PRO A 247 7.07 16.49 -0.54
C PRO A 247 8.32 15.64 -0.36
N LEU A 248 8.25 14.40 -0.83
CA LEU A 248 9.35 13.44 -0.70
C LEU A 248 10.67 13.98 -1.28
N ARG A 249 10.60 14.76 -2.36
CA ARG A 249 11.77 15.39 -3.02
C ARG A 249 12.44 16.49 -2.19
N ALA A 250 11.82 16.96 -1.11
CA ALA A 250 12.48 17.88 -0.18
C ALA A 250 13.61 17.22 0.63
N PHE A 251 13.72 15.91 0.58
CA PHE A 251 14.76 15.14 1.28
C PHE A 251 15.77 14.56 0.28
N PRO A 252 17.07 14.55 0.59
CA PRO A 252 18.05 13.89 -0.27
C PRO A 252 17.76 12.40 -0.38
N PHE A 253 18.03 11.81 -1.53
CA PHE A 253 18.13 10.37 -1.70
C PHE A 253 19.62 10.06 -1.89
N ALA A 254 20.14 9.28 -0.99
CA ALA A 254 21.50 8.82 -1.07
C ALA A 254 21.55 7.63 -2.04
N SER A 255 22.13 7.82 -3.20
CA SER A 255 22.42 6.79 -4.20
C SER A 255 23.82 6.24 -4.03
#